data_3f0db0ea3d37790846d7f1c7db1fe787
#
_entry.id   3f0db0ea3d37790846d7f1c7db1fe787
#
_cell.length_a   1.000
_cell.length_b   1.000
_cell.length_c   1.000
_cell.angle_alpha   90.00
_cell.angle_beta   90.00
_cell.angle_gamma   90.00
#
_symmetry.space_group_name_H-M   'P 1'
#
loop_
_entity.id
_entity.type
_entity.pdbx_description
1 polymer ?
#
loop_
_entity_poly.entity_id
_entity_poly.type
_entity_poly.pdbx_seq_one_letter_code
_entity_poly.pdbx_strand_id
1 'polypeptide(L)'
;MLRNIFIYLIIFNCSFIASNPIDEITFKHSDNLHNFYIEISGGTKEKWEINKKTGLLEKDQKNGRERIINFLAYPGNYGFVPQTLSGDGDPIDLIDLDESLPRGKFKEIKVIGAIYFEDKKDKDYKFIGVSPSGTFKDINSIEDLLYERPSVLEILKTWFSSYKKPGKMIFFRYIDKEEALTILDDAHKKWVRKKRKNLISKPLATIE
;
A
#
# COMPACT_ATOMS: atom_id res chain seq x y z
N MET A 1 55.02 -39.69 -3.83
CA MET A 1 54.71 -38.44 -3.10
C MET A 1 53.41 -37.87 -3.67
N LEU A 2 52.28 -38.18 -3.08
CA LEU A 2 50.98 -37.60 -3.47
C LEU A 2 50.74 -36.32 -2.64
N ARG A 3 50.69 -35.16 -3.29
CA ARG A 3 50.33 -33.88 -2.64
C ARG A 3 48.80 -33.77 -2.59
N ASN A 4 48.25 -33.88 -1.38
CA ASN A 4 46.82 -33.60 -1.16
C ASN A 4 46.58 -32.10 -1.35
N ILE A 5 45.79 -31.71 -2.38
CA ILE A 5 45.30 -30.37 -2.58
C ILE A 5 43.97 -30.28 -1.84
N PHE A 6 43.97 -29.59 -0.71
CA PHE A 6 42.73 -29.17 -0.01
C PHE A 6 42.13 -27.98 -0.74
N ILE A 7 41.00 -28.22 -1.44
CA ILE A 7 40.20 -27.12 -2.00
C ILE A 7 39.28 -26.62 -0.88
N TYR A 8 39.59 -25.43 -0.35
CA TYR A 8 38.68 -24.73 0.56
C TYR A 8 37.53 -24.15 -0.27
N LEU A 9 36.35 -24.74 -0.15
CA LEU A 9 35.10 -24.20 -0.71
C LEU A 9 34.65 -23.05 0.19
N ILE A 10 34.94 -21.80 -0.21
CA ILE A 10 34.40 -20.62 0.44
C ILE A 10 32.94 -20.51 0.04
N ILE A 11 32.04 -20.96 0.93
CA ILE A 11 30.59 -20.73 0.77
C ILE A 11 30.32 -19.27 1.09
N PHE A 12 30.18 -18.46 0.04
CA PHE A 12 29.63 -17.11 0.18
C PHE A 12 28.16 -17.21 0.58
N ASN A 13 27.87 -17.06 1.87
CA ASN A 13 26.51 -16.85 2.33
C ASN A 13 26.02 -15.46 1.83
N CYS A 14 25.51 -15.42 0.63
CA CYS A 14 24.77 -14.25 0.15
C CYS A 14 23.43 -14.21 0.88
N SER A 15 23.38 -13.52 2.02
CA SER A 15 22.12 -13.19 2.67
C SER A 15 21.35 -12.29 1.73
N PHE A 16 20.38 -12.84 1.02
CA PHE A 16 19.38 -12.05 0.30
C PHE A 16 18.59 -11.27 1.37
N ILE A 17 18.96 -10.01 1.58
CA ILE A 17 18.11 -9.07 2.31
C ILE A 17 16.91 -8.86 1.39
N ALA A 18 15.75 -9.39 1.77
CA ALA A 18 14.53 -9.15 1.03
C ALA A 18 14.29 -7.63 0.98
N SER A 19 14.18 -7.11 -0.24
CA SER A 19 13.87 -5.71 -0.49
C SER A 19 12.51 -5.39 0.12
N ASN A 20 12.43 -4.32 0.95
CA ASN A 20 11.16 -3.92 1.56
C ASN A 20 10.42 -2.95 0.63
N PRO A 21 9.30 -3.37 0.00
CA PRO A 21 8.57 -2.55 -0.95
C PRO A 21 8.14 -1.19 -0.40
N ILE A 22 7.91 -1.07 0.91
CA ILE A 22 7.53 0.20 1.55
C ILE A 22 8.63 1.26 1.38
N ASP A 23 9.89 0.83 1.40
CA ASP A 23 11.04 1.72 1.46
C ASP A 23 11.79 1.85 0.13
N GLU A 24 11.79 0.80 -0.69
CA GLU A 24 12.66 0.69 -1.86
C GLU A 24 11.95 1.02 -3.17
N ILE A 25 10.62 0.84 -3.25
CA ILE A 25 9.85 1.35 -4.39
C ILE A 25 9.71 2.85 -4.22
N THR A 26 10.04 3.63 -5.24
CA THR A 26 9.94 5.09 -5.19
C THR A 26 8.50 5.56 -5.04
N PHE A 27 8.30 6.67 -4.34
CA PHE A 27 6.99 7.28 -4.12
C PHE A 27 6.28 7.67 -5.43
N LYS A 28 7.01 8.39 -6.30
CA LYS A 28 6.50 8.85 -7.60
C LYS A 28 7.22 8.15 -8.74
N HIS A 29 6.47 7.83 -9.77
CA HIS A 29 7.01 7.46 -11.07
C HIS A 29 7.28 8.71 -11.93
N SER A 30 6.32 9.65 -11.94
CA SER A 30 6.37 10.95 -12.60
C SER A 30 5.53 11.97 -11.84
N ASP A 31 5.46 13.22 -12.30
CA ASP A 31 4.73 14.30 -11.63
C ASP A 31 3.25 13.98 -11.34
N ASN A 32 2.61 13.19 -12.21
CA ASN A 32 1.19 12.85 -12.11
C ASN A 32 0.91 11.38 -11.77
N LEU A 33 1.96 10.54 -11.64
CA LEU A 33 1.84 9.11 -11.38
C LEU A 33 2.62 8.72 -10.13
N HIS A 34 1.96 7.95 -9.27
CA HIS A 34 2.56 7.36 -8.09
C HIS A 34 2.77 5.87 -8.30
N ASN A 35 3.72 5.28 -7.60
CA ASN A 35 3.81 3.84 -7.53
C ASN A 35 2.80 3.31 -6.50
N PHE A 36 2.18 2.20 -6.83
CA PHE A 36 1.22 1.50 -5.99
C PHE A 36 1.63 0.03 -5.87
N TYR A 37 1.80 -0.46 -4.65
CA TYR A 37 2.11 -1.86 -4.38
C TYR A 37 0.84 -2.62 -4.00
N ILE A 38 0.60 -3.76 -4.66
CA ILE A 38 -0.61 -4.56 -4.50
C ILE A 38 -0.39 -5.61 -3.42
N GLU A 39 -1.09 -5.50 -2.31
CA GLU A 39 -1.12 -6.52 -1.26
C GLU A 39 -2.24 -7.52 -1.49
N ILE A 40 -3.36 -7.08 -2.04
CA ILE A 40 -4.57 -7.88 -2.20
C ILE A 40 -5.12 -7.67 -3.61
N SER A 41 -5.23 -8.76 -4.36
CA SER A 41 -5.84 -8.74 -5.69
C SER A 41 -7.34 -8.49 -5.60
N GLY A 42 -7.88 -7.67 -6.48
CA GLY A 42 -9.32 -7.49 -6.62
C GLY A 42 -10.03 -8.84 -6.81
N GLY A 43 -11.26 -8.97 -6.30
CA GLY A 43 -12.02 -10.23 -6.37
C GLY A 43 -11.60 -11.31 -5.37
N THR A 44 -10.65 -11.04 -4.44
CA THR A 44 -10.22 -11.98 -3.41
C THR A 44 -10.70 -11.58 -2.02
N LYS A 45 -10.68 -12.51 -1.05
CA LYS A 45 -11.10 -12.31 0.34
C LYS A 45 -9.98 -12.47 1.36
N GLU A 46 -8.86 -13.02 0.95
CA GLU A 46 -7.70 -13.21 1.82
C GLU A 46 -7.06 -11.85 2.11
N LYS A 47 -6.85 -11.56 3.41
CA LYS A 47 -6.15 -10.34 3.78
C LYS A 47 -4.65 -10.61 3.84
N TRP A 48 -3.91 -9.90 3.02
CA TRP A 48 -2.46 -9.89 2.97
C TRP A 48 -1.94 -8.52 3.33
N GLU A 49 -0.80 -8.47 4.00
CA GLU A 49 -0.12 -7.24 4.41
C GLU A 49 1.38 -7.40 4.32
N ILE A 50 2.10 -6.32 4.05
CA ILE A 50 3.56 -6.30 4.17
C ILE A 50 3.96 -6.33 5.63
N ASN A 51 4.76 -7.30 6.00
CA ASN A 51 5.46 -7.30 7.28
C ASN A 51 6.53 -6.19 7.26
N LYS A 52 6.31 -5.12 8.01
CA LYS A 52 7.17 -3.92 8.02
C LYS A 52 8.61 -4.19 8.45
N LYS A 53 8.87 -5.31 9.15
CA LYS A 53 10.21 -5.68 9.61
C LYS A 53 10.98 -6.49 8.57
N THR A 54 10.30 -7.42 7.91
CA THR A 54 10.91 -8.35 6.96
C THR A 54 10.79 -7.88 5.51
N GLY A 55 9.83 -7.00 5.19
CA GLY A 55 9.48 -6.62 3.83
C GLY A 55 8.76 -7.72 3.04
N LEU A 56 8.39 -8.81 3.69
CA LEU A 56 7.68 -9.93 3.05
C LEU A 56 6.17 -9.70 3.06
N LEU A 57 5.52 -10.08 1.99
CA LEU A 57 4.06 -10.11 1.89
C LEU A 57 3.54 -11.38 2.57
N GLU A 58 2.80 -11.22 3.64
CA GLU A 58 2.32 -12.30 4.49
C GLU A 58 0.79 -12.23 4.66
N LYS A 59 0.15 -13.37 4.92
CA LYS A 59 -1.26 -13.39 5.30
C LYS A 59 -1.44 -12.73 6.67
N ASP A 60 -2.32 -11.75 6.74
CA ASP A 60 -2.70 -11.14 8.03
C ASP A 60 -3.32 -12.20 8.95
N GLN A 61 -2.92 -12.17 10.22
CA GLN A 61 -3.38 -13.12 11.22
C GLN A 61 -4.13 -12.42 12.35
N LYS A 62 -5.22 -13.02 12.76
CA LYS A 62 -5.99 -12.59 13.93
C LYS A 62 -6.25 -13.77 14.84
N ASN A 63 -5.79 -13.68 16.10
CA ASN A 63 -5.89 -14.76 17.08
C ASN A 63 -5.31 -16.11 16.59
N GLY A 64 -4.15 -16.06 15.92
CA GLY A 64 -3.45 -17.25 15.40
C GLY A 64 -4.11 -17.91 14.18
N ARG A 65 -5.07 -17.24 13.53
CA ARG A 65 -5.72 -17.74 12.30
C ARG A 65 -5.58 -16.73 11.18
N GLU A 66 -5.43 -17.21 9.95
CA GLU A 66 -5.43 -16.38 8.75
C GLU A 66 -6.71 -15.56 8.69
N ARG A 67 -6.57 -14.26 8.41
CA ARG A 67 -7.69 -13.35 8.31
C ARG A 67 -8.29 -13.39 6.91
N ILE A 68 -9.53 -13.83 6.86
CA ILE A 68 -10.37 -13.81 5.66
C ILE A 68 -11.45 -12.76 5.88
N ILE A 69 -11.70 -11.93 4.87
CA ILE A 69 -12.79 -10.95 4.92
C ILE A 69 -14.13 -11.70 4.88
N ASN A 70 -14.86 -11.66 5.98
CA ASN A 70 -16.21 -12.26 6.08
C ASN A 70 -17.28 -11.33 5.53
N PHE A 71 -17.08 -10.90 4.31
CA PHE A 71 -17.96 -10.02 3.53
C PHE A 71 -17.75 -10.33 2.03
N LEU A 72 -18.14 -9.43 1.14
CA LEU A 72 -17.81 -9.53 -0.29
C LEU A 72 -16.31 -9.43 -0.51
N ALA A 73 -15.82 -9.98 -1.62
CA ALA A 73 -14.42 -9.81 -2.05
C ALA A 73 -14.05 -8.33 -2.22
N TYR A 74 -12.76 -8.02 -2.17
CA TYR A 74 -12.28 -6.65 -2.43
C TYR A 74 -12.74 -6.17 -3.81
N PRO A 75 -13.33 -4.97 -3.89
CA PRO A 75 -13.91 -4.45 -5.14
C PRO A 75 -12.87 -3.96 -6.17
N GLY A 76 -11.61 -3.95 -5.82
CA GLY A 76 -10.48 -3.57 -6.66
C GLY A 76 -9.18 -4.10 -6.06
N ASN A 77 -8.04 -3.87 -6.72
CA ASN A 77 -6.75 -4.17 -6.15
C ASN A 77 -6.49 -3.25 -4.94
N TYR A 78 -6.09 -3.81 -3.82
CA TYR A 78 -5.86 -3.05 -2.60
C TYR A 78 -4.43 -3.19 -2.14
N GLY A 79 -3.88 -2.12 -1.60
CA GLY A 79 -2.52 -2.06 -1.11
C GLY A 79 -2.14 -0.66 -0.70
N PHE A 80 -0.91 -0.25 -0.96
CA PHE A 80 -0.40 1.02 -0.45
C PHE A 80 0.47 1.79 -1.45
N VAL A 81 0.63 3.08 -1.17
CA VAL A 81 1.62 3.94 -1.84
C VAL A 81 2.93 3.86 -1.06
N PRO A 82 4.04 3.40 -1.71
CA PRO A 82 5.35 3.28 -1.06
C PRO A 82 5.89 4.64 -0.57
N GLN A 83 6.82 4.58 0.38
CA GLN A 83 7.48 5.77 0.95
C GLN A 83 6.49 6.81 1.50
N THR A 84 5.36 6.35 2.06
CA THR A 84 4.38 7.18 2.78
C THR A 84 4.23 6.73 4.22
N LEU A 85 3.72 7.60 5.08
CA LEU A 85 3.47 7.32 6.50
C LEU A 85 2.21 8.06 6.96
N SER A 86 1.15 7.32 7.24
CA SER A 86 -0.10 7.84 7.78
C SER A 86 -0.03 8.08 9.30
N GLY A 87 -1.15 8.45 9.90
CA GLY A 87 -1.23 8.77 11.34
C GLY A 87 -1.05 7.56 12.25
N ASP A 88 -1.45 6.37 11.81
CA ASP A 88 -1.30 5.08 12.52
C ASP A 88 0.07 4.42 12.35
N GLY A 89 0.92 5.02 11.51
CA GLY A 89 2.28 4.52 11.24
C GLY A 89 2.38 3.54 10.09
N ASP A 90 1.30 3.36 9.33
CA ASP A 90 1.23 2.55 8.13
C ASP A 90 1.42 3.38 6.86
N PRO A 91 1.80 2.79 5.73
CA PRO A 91 1.73 3.45 4.45
C PRO A 91 0.29 3.88 4.12
N ILE A 92 0.13 4.81 3.20
CA ILE A 92 -1.19 5.25 2.73
C ILE A 92 -1.88 4.16 1.93
N ASP A 93 -3.06 3.74 2.37
CA ASP A 93 -3.92 2.78 1.70
C ASP A 93 -4.47 3.33 0.37
N LEU A 94 -4.46 2.50 -0.67
CA LEU A 94 -5.02 2.81 -1.97
C LEU A 94 -5.80 1.63 -2.53
N ILE A 95 -6.93 1.92 -3.20
CA ILE A 95 -7.66 0.98 -4.02
C ILE A 95 -7.55 1.39 -5.50
N ASP A 96 -7.15 0.44 -6.34
CA ASP A 96 -7.07 0.56 -7.78
C ASP A 96 -8.32 -0.06 -8.42
N LEU A 97 -9.01 0.73 -9.24
CA LEU A 97 -10.31 0.37 -9.84
C LEU A 97 -10.21 -0.48 -11.11
N ASP A 98 -9.00 -0.71 -11.60
CA ASP A 98 -8.79 -1.44 -12.84
C ASP A 98 -8.79 -2.96 -12.68
N GLU A 99 -8.32 -3.67 -13.71
CA GLU A 99 -8.26 -5.13 -13.74
C GLU A 99 -7.54 -5.72 -12.53
N SER A 100 -8.02 -6.88 -12.08
CA SER A 100 -7.37 -7.63 -11.00
C SER A 100 -5.95 -8.04 -11.40
N LEU A 101 -4.98 -7.65 -10.58
CA LEU A 101 -3.57 -7.97 -10.77
C LEU A 101 -3.06 -8.87 -9.63
N PRO A 102 -2.03 -9.69 -9.88
CA PRO A 102 -1.43 -10.49 -8.84
C PRO A 102 -0.86 -9.64 -7.70
N ARG A 103 -1.09 -10.08 -6.46
CA ARG A 103 -0.43 -9.50 -5.28
C ARG A 103 1.10 -9.59 -5.39
N GLY A 104 1.80 -8.69 -4.71
CA GLY A 104 3.26 -8.62 -4.77
C GLY A 104 3.79 -7.87 -5.99
N LYS A 105 2.93 -7.35 -6.84
CA LYS A 105 3.29 -6.49 -7.96
C LYS A 105 3.13 -5.02 -7.58
N PHE A 106 3.86 -4.16 -8.27
CA PHE A 106 3.58 -2.73 -8.24
C PHE A 106 3.27 -2.23 -9.64
N LYS A 107 2.54 -1.14 -9.71
CA LYS A 107 2.17 -0.46 -10.96
C LYS A 107 2.14 1.04 -10.75
N GLU A 108 2.14 1.77 -11.84
CA GLU A 108 1.89 3.20 -11.86
C GLU A 108 0.40 3.46 -11.74
N ILE A 109 0.04 4.45 -10.94
CA ILE A 109 -1.33 4.80 -10.66
C ILE A 109 -1.53 6.32 -10.67
N LYS A 110 -2.61 6.76 -11.27
CA LYS A 110 -3.09 8.13 -11.17
C LYS A 110 -4.06 8.21 -10.00
N VAL A 111 -3.70 8.97 -8.96
CA VAL A 111 -4.60 9.25 -7.83
C VAL A 111 -5.65 10.25 -8.27
N ILE A 112 -6.93 9.90 -8.10
CA ILE A 112 -8.08 10.73 -8.48
C ILE A 112 -8.81 11.34 -7.30
N GLY A 113 -8.50 10.92 -6.08
CA GLY A 113 -9.07 11.40 -4.82
C GLY A 113 -9.02 10.32 -3.75
N ALA A 114 -9.83 10.47 -2.71
CA ALA A 114 -9.93 9.50 -1.62
C ALA A 114 -11.32 9.50 -0.99
N ILE A 115 -11.57 8.49 -0.14
CA ILE A 115 -12.70 8.45 0.78
C ILE A 115 -12.16 8.60 2.20
N TYR A 116 -12.71 9.52 2.96
CA TYR A 116 -12.40 9.69 4.37
C TYR A 116 -13.41 8.90 5.22
N PHE A 117 -12.86 7.98 6.00
CA PHE A 117 -13.58 7.25 7.05
C PHE A 117 -12.98 7.56 8.41
N GLU A 118 -13.75 7.29 9.45
CA GLU A 118 -13.29 7.20 10.83
C GLU A 118 -13.33 5.73 11.27
N ASP A 119 -12.20 5.16 11.70
CA ASP A 119 -12.09 3.86 12.37
C ASP A 119 -11.71 4.07 13.84
N LYS A 120 -12.63 3.85 14.78
CA LYS A 120 -12.40 4.01 16.22
C LYS A 120 -11.90 5.43 16.62
N LYS A 121 -12.39 6.47 15.96
CA LYS A 121 -12.00 7.88 16.10
C LYS A 121 -10.67 8.27 15.44
N ASP A 122 -9.98 7.35 14.79
CA ASP A 122 -8.80 7.65 13.98
C ASP A 122 -9.20 7.92 12.54
N LYS A 123 -8.51 8.85 11.90
CA LYS A 123 -8.70 9.16 10.48
C LYS A 123 -8.18 8.01 9.63
N ASP A 124 -9.05 7.46 8.79
CA ASP A 124 -8.74 6.36 7.87
C ASP A 124 -9.08 6.79 6.44
N TYR A 125 -8.06 7.14 5.64
CA TYR A 125 -8.22 7.53 4.24
C TYR A 125 -8.03 6.32 3.33
N LYS A 126 -8.98 6.12 2.40
CA LYS A 126 -8.85 5.14 1.33
C LYS A 126 -8.69 5.88 0.02
N PHE A 127 -7.46 5.97 -0.46
CA PHE A 127 -7.15 6.63 -1.72
C PHE A 127 -7.72 5.83 -2.88
N ILE A 128 -8.13 6.52 -3.93
CA ILE A 128 -8.66 5.91 -5.15
C ILE A 128 -7.71 6.22 -6.28
N GLY A 129 -7.29 5.16 -6.96
CA GLY A 129 -6.41 5.27 -8.11
C GLY A 129 -6.97 4.57 -9.34
N VAL A 130 -6.53 5.04 -10.50
CA VAL A 130 -6.83 4.46 -11.80
C VAL A 130 -5.56 4.33 -12.63
N SER A 131 -5.46 3.29 -13.45
CA SER A 131 -4.34 3.11 -14.38
C SER A 131 -4.36 4.17 -15.48
N PRO A 132 -3.22 4.71 -15.89
CA PRO A 132 -3.15 5.63 -17.02
C PRO A 132 -3.54 4.99 -18.36
N SER A 133 -3.64 3.65 -18.42
CA SER A 133 -3.99 2.88 -19.62
C SER A 133 -5.18 1.93 -19.42
N GLY A 134 -5.82 1.92 -18.23
CA GLY A 134 -6.91 1.00 -17.88
C GLY A 134 -8.30 1.47 -18.36
N THR A 135 -9.33 0.78 -17.86
CA THR A 135 -10.74 1.07 -18.18
C THR A 135 -11.16 2.47 -17.74
N PHE A 136 -10.58 2.97 -16.66
CA PHE A 136 -10.88 4.29 -16.10
C PHE A 136 -9.82 5.36 -16.44
N LYS A 137 -9.03 5.18 -17.51
CA LYS A 137 -7.92 6.07 -17.89
C LYS A 137 -8.34 7.54 -18.08
N ASP A 138 -9.57 7.78 -18.52
CA ASP A 138 -10.10 9.12 -18.78
C ASP A 138 -10.67 9.81 -17.53
N ILE A 139 -10.86 9.07 -16.43
CA ILE A 139 -11.26 9.62 -15.13
C ILE A 139 -10.05 10.29 -14.47
N ASN A 140 -10.17 11.56 -14.10
CA ASN A 140 -9.07 12.36 -13.55
C ASN A 140 -9.34 12.90 -12.15
N SER A 141 -10.59 12.81 -11.68
CA SER A 141 -11.02 13.31 -10.37
C SER A 141 -12.18 12.48 -9.81
N ILE A 142 -12.52 12.73 -8.55
CA ILE A 142 -13.72 12.17 -7.91
C ILE A 142 -14.98 12.68 -8.61
N GLU A 143 -14.98 13.92 -9.05
CA GLU A 143 -16.09 14.56 -9.76
C GLU A 143 -16.35 13.87 -11.10
N ASP A 144 -15.30 13.54 -11.86
CA ASP A 144 -15.44 12.76 -13.10
C ASP A 144 -16.07 11.39 -12.79
N LEU A 145 -15.59 10.71 -11.75
CA LEU A 145 -16.10 9.40 -11.36
C LEU A 145 -17.56 9.48 -10.88
N LEU A 146 -17.92 10.54 -10.14
CA LEU A 146 -19.31 10.80 -9.74
C LEU A 146 -20.23 11.04 -10.94
N TYR A 147 -19.74 11.77 -11.93
CA TYR A 147 -20.51 12.09 -13.12
C TYR A 147 -20.67 10.87 -14.04
N GLU A 148 -19.59 10.16 -14.34
CA GLU A 148 -19.60 9.08 -15.32
C GLU A 148 -20.01 7.72 -14.74
N ARG A 149 -19.66 7.46 -13.47
CA ARG A 149 -19.85 6.14 -12.81
C ARG A 149 -20.20 6.30 -11.32
N PRO A 150 -21.30 6.99 -10.98
CA PRO A 150 -21.63 7.30 -9.57
C PRO A 150 -21.72 6.07 -8.68
N SER A 151 -22.18 4.94 -9.22
CA SER A 151 -22.32 3.69 -8.48
C SER A 151 -20.97 3.12 -8.00
N VAL A 152 -19.85 3.46 -8.64
CA VAL A 152 -18.53 2.98 -8.20
C VAL A 152 -18.19 3.52 -6.82
N LEU A 153 -18.37 4.81 -6.58
CA LEU A 153 -18.13 5.42 -5.26
C LEU A 153 -19.09 4.88 -4.19
N GLU A 154 -20.36 4.63 -4.54
CA GLU A 154 -21.31 4.02 -3.62
C GLU A 154 -20.93 2.58 -3.25
N ILE A 155 -20.43 1.79 -4.21
CA ILE A 155 -19.92 0.43 -3.96
C ILE A 155 -18.72 0.50 -3.00
N LEU A 156 -17.74 1.38 -3.25
CA LEU A 156 -16.57 1.53 -2.39
C LEU A 156 -16.97 1.98 -0.98
N LYS A 157 -17.78 3.02 -0.86
CA LYS A 157 -18.29 3.51 0.41
C LYS A 157 -18.99 2.40 1.20
N THR A 158 -19.90 1.70 0.57
CA THR A 158 -20.67 0.61 1.19
C THR A 158 -19.75 -0.53 1.60
N TRP A 159 -18.82 -0.93 0.74
CA TRP A 159 -17.90 -2.01 1.02
C TRP A 159 -17.01 -1.68 2.24
N PHE A 160 -16.34 -0.53 2.25
CA PHE A 160 -15.48 -0.14 3.36
C PHE A 160 -16.23 0.09 4.67
N SER A 161 -17.47 0.59 4.62
CA SER A 161 -18.30 0.75 5.81
C SER A 161 -18.79 -0.59 6.40
N SER A 162 -18.81 -1.66 5.61
CA SER A 162 -19.50 -2.93 5.96
C SER A 162 -18.55 -4.11 6.17
N TYR A 163 -17.34 -4.13 5.57
CA TYR A 163 -16.45 -5.31 5.61
C TYR A 163 -15.91 -5.63 7.01
N LYS A 164 -15.85 -4.65 7.89
CA LYS A 164 -15.69 -4.81 9.33
C LYS A 164 -17.08 -4.98 9.98
N LYS A 165 -17.13 -5.13 11.29
CA LYS A 165 -18.42 -5.12 11.99
C LYS A 165 -19.11 -3.77 11.79
N PRO A 166 -20.47 -3.71 11.71
CA PRO A 166 -21.22 -2.47 11.60
C PRO A 166 -20.79 -1.42 12.64
N GLY A 167 -20.71 -0.15 12.22
CA GLY A 167 -20.31 0.97 13.08
C GLY A 167 -18.82 1.06 13.40
N LYS A 168 -17.97 0.22 12.78
CA LYS A 168 -16.50 0.30 12.96
C LYS A 168 -15.86 1.32 12.04
N MET A 169 -16.33 1.41 10.81
CA MET A 169 -15.87 2.41 9.84
C MET A 169 -17.04 3.32 9.48
N ILE A 170 -16.92 4.57 9.81
CA ILE A 170 -17.93 5.59 9.58
C ILE A 170 -17.49 6.46 8.42
N PHE A 171 -18.30 6.51 7.37
CA PHE A 171 -18.06 7.40 6.23
C PHE A 171 -18.23 8.86 6.65
N PHE A 172 -17.29 9.72 6.27
CA PHE A 172 -17.36 11.16 6.47
C PHE A 172 -17.66 11.91 5.17
N ARG A 173 -16.73 11.82 4.21
CA ARG A 173 -16.86 12.50 2.92
C ARG A 173 -15.91 11.93 1.87
N TYR A 174 -16.16 12.29 0.66
CA TYR A 174 -15.18 12.17 -0.42
C TYR A 174 -14.16 13.30 -0.30
N ILE A 175 -12.94 13.01 -0.73
CA ILE A 175 -11.80 13.92 -0.78
C ILE A 175 -11.47 14.15 -2.24
N ASP A 176 -11.48 15.39 -2.68
CA ASP A 176 -11.08 15.75 -4.03
C ASP A 176 -9.61 15.43 -4.30
N LYS A 177 -9.22 15.47 -5.57
CA LYS A 177 -7.88 15.13 -6.01
C LYS A 177 -6.81 16.02 -5.38
N GLU A 178 -7.04 17.32 -5.28
CA GLU A 178 -6.06 18.30 -4.81
C GLU A 178 -5.77 18.10 -3.33
N GLU A 179 -6.81 17.95 -2.53
CA GLU A 179 -6.68 17.62 -1.11
C GLU A 179 -6.02 16.25 -0.92
N ALA A 180 -6.41 15.22 -1.69
CA ALA A 180 -5.81 13.90 -1.63
C ALA A 180 -4.30 13.94 -1.93
N LEU A 181 -3.88 14.63 -2.98
CA LEU A 181 -2.46 14.77 -3.32
C LEU A 181 -1.70 15.52 -2.23
N THR A 182 -2.30 16.53 -1.59
CA THR A 182 -1.71 17.25 -0.45
C THR A 182 -1.48 16.30 0.74
N ILE A 183 -2.49 15.49 1.09
CA ILE A 183 -2.38 14.49 2.18
C ILE A 183 -1.28 13.46 1.85
N LEU A 184 -1.21 13.03 0.60
CA LEU A 184 -0.25 12.04 0.13
C LEU A 184 1.20 12.57 0.19
N ASP A 185 1.42 13.80 -0.28
CA ASP A 185 2.73 14.47 -0.22
C ASP A 185 3.17 14.70 1.25
N ASP A 186 2.25 15.03 2.14
CA ASP A 186 2.55 15.20 3.57
C ASP A 186 2.88 13.86 4.24
N ALA A 187 2.22 12.78 3.84
CA ALA A 187 2.56 11.42 4.30
C ALA A 187 3.96 11.01 3.81
N HIS A 188 4.34 11.36 2.59
CA HIS A 188 5.69 11.15 2.07
C HIS A 188 6.74 11.97 2.85
N LYS A 189 6.50 13.25 3.10
CA LYS A 189 7.38 14.08 3.93
C LYS A 189 7.57 13.50 5.34
N LYS A 190 6.52 12.95 5.95
CA LYS A 190 6.60 12.28 7.25
C LYS A 190 7.50 11.04 7.18
N TRP A 191 7.35 10.22 6.14
CA TRP A 191 8.22 9.06 5.91
C TRP A 191 9.69 9.48 5.75
N VAL A 192 9.99 10.49 4.93
CA VAL A 192 11.36 11.02 4.74
C VAL A 192 11.98 11.47 6.07
N ARG A 193 11.21 12.22 6.89
CA ARG A 193 11.68 12.68 8.20
C ARG A 193 11.98 11.51 9.14
N LYS A 194 11.12 10.47 9.17
CA LYS A 194 11.33 9.27 9.97
C LYS A 194 12.60 8.52 9.55
N LYS A 195 12.82 8.37 8.23
CA LYS A 195 14.02 7.70 7.71
C LYS A 195 15.30 8.45 8.05
N ARG A 196 15.33 9.79 7.90
CA ARG A 196 16.49 10.62 8.29
C ARG A 196 16.79 10.48 9.79
N LYS A 197 15.78 10.52 10.65
CA LYS A 197 15.96 10.35 12.10
C LYS A 197 16.58 8.99 12.44
N ASN A 198 16.11 7.93 11.80
CA ASN A 198 16.61 6.58 12.02
C ASN A 198 18.07 6.41 11.54
N LEU A 199 18.47 7.10 10.47
CA LEU A 199 19.87 7.08 10.00
C LEU A 199 20.82 7.78 10.98
N ILE A 200 20.40 8.92 11.53
CA ILE A 200 21.21 9.69 12.50
C ILE A 200 21.35 8.96 13.85
N SER A 201 20.34 8.19 14.24
CA SER A 201 20.32 7.48 15.51
C SER A 201 21.07 6.13 15.52
N LYS A 202 21.55 5.65 14.37
CA LYS A 202 22.38 4.45 14.30
C LYS A 202 23.80 4.80 14.73
N PRO A 203 24.37 4.18 15.79
CA PRO A 203 25.78 4.37 16.14
C PRO A 203 26.63 3.91 14.96
N LEU A 204 27.70 4.67 14.68
CA LEU A 204 28.76 4.25 13.75
C LEU A 204 29.26 2.87 14.21
N ALA A 205 29.12 1.87 13.35
CA ALA A 205 29.71 0.57 13.61
C ALA A 205 31.21 0.78 13.81
N THR A 206 31.72 0.49 14.99
CA THR A 206 33.16 0.45 15.28
C THR A 206 33.73 -0.65 14.39
N ILE A 207 34.56 -0.25 13.43
CA ILE A 207 35.34 -1.20 12.64
C ILE A 207 36.48 -1.64 13.58
N GLU A 208 36.37 -2.86 14.11
CA GLU A 208 37.49 -3.60 14.72
C GLU A 208 38.25 -4.37 13.64
#